data_d8198641f9690d0740e6ab9a29f98427
#
_entry.id   d8198641f9690d0740e6ab9a29f98427
#
_cell.length_a   1.000
_cell.length_b   1.000
_cell.length_c   1.000
_cell.angle_alpha   90.00
_cell.angle_beta   90.00
_cell.angle_gamma   90.00
#
_symmetry.space_group_name_H-M   'P 1'
#
loop_
_entity.id
_entity.type
_entity.pdbx_description
1 polymer ?
#
loop_
_entity_poly.entity_id
_entity_poly.type
_entity_poly.pdbx_seq_one_letter_code
_entity_poly.pdbx_strand_id
1 'polypeptide(L)'
;MLFQRLIWCALAAALLVGSVQFAVQRWHAVPIILAAERFEDQKAAPVAAVAHEHAADAENEQHRHDAAWASAAGAERSIWTRVANVLYAFSMALLVFVVMALWAWKRGNATPALRVAVVVSAAGWLTLHLWPSLGLPAEVPGTAVAALHARQVWWLLAVVCSGSACATLGFASVRWRWLVAAALLSVPFVVGAPELEGDALAGYSGEAHASLLKLAHEFFWATNLASLSFWFTMAAVAGPLFARWLRPPLLAALDASNPASANTAEAAQ
;
A
#
# COMPACT_ATOMS: atom_id res chain seq x y z
N MET A 1 -18.99 1.05 -22.46
CA MET A 1 -19.79 1.03 -21.22
C MET A 1 -19.15 0.23 -20.07
N LEU A 2 -18.40 -0.86 -20.31
CA LEU A 2 -17.70 -1.62 -19.24
C LEU A 2 -16.69 -0.77 -18.47
N PHE A 3 -15.84 -0.02 -19.18
CA PHE A 3 -14.83 0.86 -18.58
C PHE A 3 -15.45 1.91 -17.62
N GLN A 4 -16.54 2.54 -18.04
CA GLN A 4 -17.24 3.52 -17.20
C GLN A 4 -17.77 2.88 -15.90
N ARG A 5 -18.30 1.67 -15.98
CA ARG A 5 -18.75 0.92 -14.78
C ARG A 5 -17.59 0.57 -13.86
N LEU A 6 -16.43 0.21 -14.44
CA LEU A 6 -15.20 -0.05 -13.67
C LEU A 6 -14.81 1.18 -12.86
N ILE A 7 -14.77 2.37 -13.48
CA ILE A 7 -14.43 3.62 -12.80
C ILE A 7 -15.40 3.94 -11.66
N TRP A 8 -16.71 3.81 -11.90
CA TRP A 8 -17.71 4.08 -10.85
C TRP A 8 -17.64 3.08 -9.70
N CYS A 9 -17.41 1.79 -9.99
CA CYS A 9 -17.20 0.79 -8.94
C CYS A 9 -15.92 1.05 -8.15
N ALA A 10 -14.83 1.43 -8.82
CA ALA A 10 -13.59 1.78 -8.16
C ALA A 10 -13.74 3.03 -7.29
N LEU A 11 -14.46 4.05 -7.76
CA LEU A 11 -14.74 5.25 -6.98
C LEU A 11 -15.59 4.95 -5.73
N ALA A 12 -16.66 4.15 -5.89
CA ALA A 12 -17.48 3.74 -4.76
C ALA A 12 -16.69 2.93 -3.73
N ALA A 13 -15.87 1.97 -4.18
CA ALA A 13 -14.96 1.23 -3.31
C ALA A 13 -13.96 2.16 -2.61
N ALA A 14 -13.35 3.10 -3.35
CA ALA A 14 -12.37 4.04 -2.82
C ALA A 14 -12.94 4.93 -1.70
N LEU A 15 -14.14 5.45 -1.86
CA LEU A 15 -14.79 6.28 -0.85
C LEU A 15 -15.05 5.51 0.44
N LEU A 16 -15.48 4.25 0.35
CA LEU A 16 -15.73 3.41 1.52
C LEU A 16 -14.40 2.97 2.17
N VAL A 17 -13.53 2.35 1.40
CA VAL A 17 -12.26 1.80 1.89
C VAL A 17 -11.34 2.91 2.40
N GLY A 18 -11.19 4.01 1.64
CA GLY A 18 -10.37 5.16 2.03
C GLY A 18 -10.89 5.86 3.29
N SER A 19 -12.23 5.90 3.51
CA SER A 19 -12.79 6.47 4.74
C SER A 19 -12.55 5.57 5.95
N VAL A 20 -12.68 4.25 5.82
CA VAL A 20 -12.33 3.30 6.89
C VAL A 20 -10.84 3.38 7.22
N GLN A 21 -9.99 3.40 6.19
CA GLN A 21 -8.55 3.54 6.35
C GLN A 21 -8.19 4.83 7.10
N PHE A 22 -8.78 5.96 6.70
CA PHE A 22 -8.60 7.23 7.39
C PHE A 22 -8.98 7.15 8.87
N ALA A 23 -10.13 6.54 9.19
CA ALA A 23 -10.57 6.40 10.58
C ALA A 23 -9.60 5.55 11.41
N VAL A 24 -9.17 4.40 10.88
CA VAL A 24 -8.22 3.52 11.56
C VAL A 24 -6.88 4.22 11.80
N GLN A 25 -6.33 4.89 10.78
CA GLN A 25 -5.09 5.65 10.92
C GLN A 25 -5.22 6.80 11.93
N ARG A 26 -6.36 7.51 11.92
CA ARG A 26 -6.62 8.64 12.83
C ARG A 26 -6.61 8.21 14.29
N TRP A 27 -7.09 7.01 14.58
CA TRP A 27 -7.17 6.51 15.95
C TRP A 27 -5.91 5.79 16.41
N HIS A 28 -5.22 5.07 15.52
CA HIS A 28 -4.09 4.21 15.91
C HIS A 28 -2.72 4.76 15.52
N ALA A 29 -2.55 5.29 14.30
CA ALA A 29 -1.24 5.71 13.81
C ALA A 29 -0.91 7.17 14.13
N VAL A 30 -1.88 8.09 13.96
CA VAL A 30 -1.65 9.53 14.13
C VAL A 30 -1.16 9.91 15.54
N PRO A 31 -1.71 9.38 16.66
CA PRO A 31 -1.20 9.71 17.99
C PRO A 31 0.26 9.31 18.19
N ILE A 32 0.67 8.18 17.61
CA ILE A 32 2.05 7.67 17.69
C ILE A 32 3.00 8.58 16.90
N ILE A 33 2.61 8.97 15.69
CA ILE A 33 3.38 9.87 14.83
C ILE A 33 3.58 11.21 15.54
N LEU A 34 2.51 11.82 16.06
CA LEU A 34 2.59 13.09 16.79
C LEU A 34 3.42 13.02 18.07
N ALA A 35 3.44 11.85 18.73
CA ALA A 35 4.31 11.64 19.88
C ALA A 35 5.79 11.55 19.48
N ALA A 36 6.09 10.91 18.34
CA ALA A 36 7.45 10.78 17.83
C ALA A 36 7.99 12.11 17.27
N GLU A 37 7.17 12.90 16.56
CA GLU A 37 7.52 14.22 16.04
C GLU A 37 8.03 15.16 17.16
N ARG A 38 7.50 15.07 18.38
CA ARG A 38 7.97 15.89 19.52
C ARG A 38 9.43 15.63 19.90
N PHE A 39 9.90 14.40 19.76
CA PHE A 39 11.30 14.06 20.01
C PHE A 39 12.20 14.54 18.89
N GLU A 40 11.73 14.53 17.65
CA GLU A 40 12.43 15.08 16.49
C GLU A 40 12.62 16.61 16.64
N ASP A 41 11.56 17.34 16.99
CA ASP A 41 11.60 18.79 17.24
C ASP A 41 12.56 19.15 18.37
N GLN A 42 12.59 18.36 19.46
CA GLN A 42 13.52 18.55 20.57
C GLN A 42 14.99 18.34 20.16
N LYS A 43 15.25 17.41 19.24
CA LYS A 43 16.61 17.18 18.71
C LYS A 43 17.05 18.29 17.75
N ALA A 44 16.13 18.86 16.97
CA ALA A 44 16.40 19.93 16.01
C ALA A 44 16.65 21.30 16.68
N ALA A 45 16.02 21.57 17.81
CA ALA A 45 16.09 22.85 18.51
C ALA A 45 17.50 23.32 18.89
N PRO A 46 18.43 22.49 19.43
CA PRO A 46 19.79 22.90 19.76
C PRO A 46 20.63 23.27 18.54
N VAL A 47 20.40 22.55 17.41
CA VAL A 47 21.14 22.82 16.16
C VAL A 47 20.74 24.15 15.54
N ALA A 48 19.46 24.51 15.62
CA ALA A 48 18.96 25.81 15.17
C ALA A 48 19.50 26.97 16.02
N ALA A 49 19.59 26.80 17.35
CA ALA A 49 20.14 27.82 18.26
C ALA A 49 21.62 28.12 17.97
N VAL A 50 22.45 27.10 17.74
CA VAL A 50 23.88 27.26 17.41
C VAL A 50 24.06 27.89 16.01
N ALA A 51 23.19 27.55 15.05
CA ALA A 51 23.23 28.17 13.72
C ALA A 51 22.89 29.67 13.74
N HIS A 52 22.04 30.13 14.64
CA HIS A 52 21.73 31.56 14.80
C HIS A 52 22.83 32.38 15.46
N GLU A 53 23.66 31.78 16.32
CA GLU A 53 24.81 32.46 16.90
C GLU A 53 25.96 32.68 15.91
N HIS A 54 26.12 31.83 14.90
CA HIS A 54 27.14 31.96 13.85
C HIS A 54 26.69 32.74 12.61
N ALA A 55 25.41 33.10 12.49
CA ALA A 55 24.85 33.81 11.33
C ALA A 55 24.90 35.34 11.43
N ALA A 56 25.51 35.91 12.49
CA ALA A 56 25.60 37.36 12.67
C ALA A 56 26.68 38.02 11.79
N ASP A 57 27.56 37.26 11.11
CA ASP A 57 28.69 37.79 10.35
C ASP A 57 28.77 37.35 8.87
N ALA A 58 27.75 36.79 8.30
CA ALA A 58 27.76 36.43 6.88
C ALA A 58 26.47 36.85 6.17
N GLU A 59 26.49 38.09 5.65
CA GLU A 59 25.68 38.39 4.46
C GLU A 59 26.20 37.49 3.33
N ASN A 60 25.52 36.38 3.03
CA ASN A 60 25.26 36.03 1.63
C ASN A 60 24.34 34.80 1.47
N GLU A 61 23.40 35.01 0.53
CA GLU A 61 22.70 34.05 -0.33
C GLU A 61 22.11 32.80 0.33
N GLN A 62 20.93 33.00 0.76
CA GLN A 62 19.72 32.21 0.52
C GLN A 62 19.90 30.98 -0.37
N HIS A 63 20.36 29.87 0.17
CA HIS A 63 19.74 28.62 -0.15
C HIS A 63 18.58 28.43 0.84
N ARG A 64 17.46 29.08 0.57
CA ARG A 64 16.17 28.54 0.96
C ARG A 64 16.09 27.20 0.26
N HIS A 65 16.43 26.12 0.96
CA HIS A 65 15.79 24.86 0.67
C HIS A 65 14.31 25.19 0.75
N ASP A 66 13.63 25.13 -0.40
CA ASP A 66 12.18 25.25 -0.47
C ASP A 66 11.66 24.36 0.62
N ALA A 67 11.11 24.97 1.67
CA ALA A 67 10.56 24.23 2.80
C ALA A 67 9.50 23.32 2.18
N ALA A 68 9.79 22.03 2.14
CA ALA A 68 8.89 21.05 1.56
C ALA A 68 7.52 21.34 2.20
N TRP A 69 6.49 21.55 1.37
CA TRP A 69 5.18 21.93 1.85
C TRP A 69 4.74 20.98 2.98
N ALA A 70 4.63 21.51 4.18
CA ALA A 70 4.16 20.79 5.36
C ALA A 70 2.75 21.31 5.67
N SER A 71 1.75 20.41 5.60
CA SER A 71 0.38 20.78 5.95
C SER A 71 0.29 21.25 7.41
N ALA A 72 -0.43 22.35 7.66
CA ALA A 72 -0.66 22.83 9.01
C ALA A 72 -1.27 21.73 9.89
N ALA A 73 -0.89 21.72 11.16
CA ALA A 73 -1.42 20.75 12.12
C ALA A 73 -2.95 20.87 12.25
N GLY A 74 -3.64 19.76 12.42
CA GLY A 74 -5.08 19.77 12.69
C GLY A 74 -5.97 19.42 11.49
N ALA A 75 -6.92 20.31 11.15
CA ALA A 75 -7.94 20.01 10.14
C ALA A 75 -7.38 19.84 8.74
N GLU A 76 -6.44 20.68 8.34
CA GLU A 76 -5.80 20.61 7.02
C GLU A 76 -5.07 19.29 6.82
N ARG A 77 -4.23 18.86 7.76
CA ARG A 77 -3.55 17.57 7.74
C ARG A 77 -4.56 16.41 7.62
N SER A 78 -5.68 16.48 8.34
CA SER A 78 -6.72 15.46 8.31
C SER A 78 -7.41 15.38 6.94
N ILE A 79 -7.69 16.52 6.30
CA ILE A 79 -8.31 16.58 4.97
C ILE A 79 -7.37 15.95 3.93
N TRP A 80 -6.12 16.38 3.90
CA TRP A 80 -5.15 15.84 2.94
C TRP A 80 -4.87 14.35 3.14
N THR A 81 -4.79 13.89 4.39
CA THR A 81 -4.67 12.46 4.69
C THR A 81 -5.87 11.67 4.17
N ARG A 82 -7.09 12.20 4.33
CA ARG A 82 -8.30 11.56 3.80
C ARG A 82 -8.29 11.52 2.27
N VAL A 83 -7.92 12.61 1.60
CA VAL A 83 -7.81 12.69 0.14
C VAL A 83 -6.78 11.65 -0.35
N ALA A 84 -5.60 11.60 0.26
CA ALA A 84 -4.57 10.62 -0.08
C ALA A 84 -5.05 9.18 0.09
N ASN A 85 -5.74 8.86 1.18
CA ASN A 85 -6.30 7.52 1.42
C ASN A 85 -7.36 7.14 0.38
N VAL A 86 -8.22 8.07 -0.03
CA VAL A 86 -9.23 7.81 -1.09
C VAL A 86 -8.57 7.60 -2.44
N LEU A 87 -7.57 8.40 -2.81
CA LEU A 87 -6.83 8.24 -4.07
C LEU A 87 -6.05 6.91 -4.10
N TYR A 88 -5.39 6.57 -2.99
CA TYR A 88 -4.73 5.28 -2.85
C TYR A 88 -5.72 4.12 -2.97
N ALA A 89 -6.85 4.19 -2.27
CA ALA A 89 -7.90 3.18 -2.33
C ALA A 89 -8.51 3.05 -3.74
N PHE A 90 -8.63 4.16 -4.49
CA PHE A 90 -9.08 4.16 -5.88
C PHE A 90 -8.12 3.37 -6.78
N SER A 91 -6.83 3.64 -6.68
CA SER A 91 -5.80 2.95 -7.45
C SER A 91 -5.79 1.44 -7.13
N MET A 92 -5.88 1.09 -5.85
CA MET A 92 -5.92 -0.32 -5.43
C MET A 92 -7.22 -1.01 -5.86
N ALA A 93 -8.38 -0.33 -5.81
CA ALA A 93 -9.64 -0.87 -6.28
C ALA A 93 -9.62 -1.18 -7.78
N LEU A 94 -9.02 -0.31 -8.59
CA LEU A 94 -8.82 -0.57 -10.01
C LEU A 94 -8.00 -1.84 -10.24
N LEU A 95 -6.88 -2.01 -9.54
CA LEU A 95 -6.06 -3.22 -9.62
C LEU A 95 -6.84 -4.47 -9.22
N VAL A 96 -7.55 -4.41 -8.09
CA VAL A 96 -8.37 -5.53 -7.59
C VAL A 96 -9.43 -5.92 -8.61
N PHE A 97 -10.18 -4.96 -9.16
CA PHE A 97 -11.21 -5.26 -10.16
C PHE A 97 -10.64 -5.81 -11.47
N VAL A 98 -9.48 -5.30 -11.93
CA VAL A 98 -8.78 -5.84 -13.11
C VAL A 98 -8.35 -7.29 -12.87
N VAL A 99 -7.77 -7.60 -11.71
CA VAL A 99 -7.38 -8.97 -11.39
C VAL A 99 -8.59 -9.89 -11.24
N MET A 100 -9.69 -9.42 -10.64
CA MET A 100 -10.95 -10.16 -10.56
C MET A 100 -11.55 -10.43 -11.94
N ALA A 101 -11.48 -9.45 -12.86
CA ALA A 101 -11.94 -9.62 -14.25
C ALA A 101 -11.06 -10.63 -15.00
N LEU A 102 -9.73 -10.56 -14.83
CA LEU A 102 -8.80 -11.52 -15.38
C LEU A 102 -9.03 -12.94 -14.83
N TRP A 103 -9.37 -13.05 -13.55
CA TRP A 103 -9.75 -14.32 -12.93
C TRP A 103 -11.01 -14.90 -13.59
N ALA A 104 -12.06 -14.08 -13.73
CA ALA A 104 -13.31 -14.49 -14.38
C ALA A 104 -13.07 -14.91 -15.84
N TRP A 105 -12.22 -14.20 -16.56
CA TRP A 105 -11.86 -14.55 -17.94
C TRP A 105 -11.12 -15.88 -18.03
N LYS A 106 -10.11 -16.12 -17.17
CA LYS A 106 -9.25 -17.33 -17.27
C LYS A 106 -9.85 -18.55 -16.58
N ARG A 107 -10.57 -18.38 -15.48
CA ARG A 107 -11.09 -19.47 -14.63
C ARG A 107 -12.61 -19.68 -14.74
N GLY A 108 -13.26 -18.82 -15.54
CA GLY A 108 -14.70 -18.87 -15.70
C GLY A 108 -15.49 -18.37 -14.48
N ASN A 109 -16.79 -18.64 -14.51
CA ASN A 109 -17.77 -18.05 -13.60
C ASN A 109 -18.11 -18.91 -12.36
N ALA A 110 -17.46 -20.07 -12.18
CA ALA A 110 -17.83 -21.03 -11.13
C ALA A 110 -17.50 -20.52 -9.71
N THR A 111 -16.52 -19.61 -9.57
CA THR A 111 -16.10 -19.11 -8.26
C THR A 111 -16.95 -17.91 -7.83
N PRO A 112 -17.53 -17.91 -6.60
CA PRO A 112 -18.25 -16.75 -6.07
C PRO A 112 -17.36 -15.51 -6.04
N ALA A 113 -17.90 -14.36 -6.46
CA ALA A 113 -17.16 -13.11 -6.57
C ALA A 113 -16.53 -12.67 -5.24
N LEU A 114 -17.20 -12.88 -4.12
CA LEU A 114 -16.65 -12.57 -2.80
C LEU A 114 -15.40 -13.41 -2.49
N ARG A 115 -15.40 -14.69 -2.82
CA ARG A 115 -14.23 -15.55 -2.63
C ARG A 115 -13.04 -15.07 -3.48
N VAL A 116 -13.30 -14.68 -4.73
CA VAL A 116 -12.26 -14.09 -5.59
C VAL A 116 -11.75 -12.79 -5.01
N ALA A 117 -12.63 -11.90 -4.54
CA ALA A 117 -12.25 -10.64 -3.90
C ALA A 117 -11.38 -10.87 -2.66
N VAL A 118 -11.73 -11.83 -1.80
CA VAL A 118 -10.91 -12.19 -0.62
C VAL A 118 -9.53 -12.68 -1.03
N VAL A 119 -9.43 -13.59 -2.01
CA VAL A 119 -8.13 -14.11 -2.47
C VAL A 119 -7.29 -13.02 -3.10
N VAL A 120 -7.88 -12.15 -3.95
CA VAL A 120 -7.17 -11.05 -4.61
C VAL A 120 -6.72 -10.00 -3.60
N SER A 121 -7.57 -9.65 -2.64
CA SER A 121 -7.20 -8.70 -1.57
C SER A 121 -6.14 -9.26 -0.63
N ALA A 122 -6.21 -10.55 -0.29
CA ALA A 122 -5.16 -11.21 0.50
C ALA A 122 -3.81 -11.23 -0.25
N ALA A 123 -3.82 -11.50 -1.56
CA ALA A 123 -2.64 -11.41 -2.41
C ALA A 123 -2.10 -9.97 -2.47
N GLY A 124 -2.98 -8.96 -2.57
CA GLY A 124 -2.61 -7.55 -2.51
C GLY A 124 -1.97 -7.17 -1.18
N TRP A 125 -2.54 -7.59 -0.07
CA TRP A 125 -1.96 -7.38 1.26
C TRP A 125 -0.58 -8.03 1.40
N LEU A 126 -0.46 -9.30 0.99
CA LEU A 126 0.81 -9.99 1.00
C LEU A 126 1.86 -9.26 0.16
N THR A 127 1.51 -8.86 -1.06
CA THR A 127 2.43 -8.28 -2.04
C THR A 127 2.86 -6.87 -1.66
N LEU A 128 1.92 -6.00 -1.26
CA LEU A 128 2.17 -4.58 -1.09
C LEU A 128 2.49 -4.18 0.36
N HIS A 129 2.20 -5.05 1.31
CA HIS A 129 2.45 -4.76 2.73
C HIS A 129 3.30 -5.84 3.40
N LEU A 130 2.76 -7.06 3.55
CA LEU A 130 3.40 -8.07 4.40
C LEU A 130 4.81 -8.40 3.93
N TRP A 131 4.98 -8.74 2.63
CA TRP A 131 6.28 -9.19 2.11
C TRP A 131 7.36 -8.11 2.20
N PRO A 132 7.11 -6.87 1.75
CA PRO A 132 8.07 -5.79 1.95
C PRO A 132 8.34 -5.43 3.42
N SER A 133 7.34 -5.51 4.31
CA SER A 133 7.52 -5.15 5.73
C SER A 133 8.40 -6.13 6.52
N LEU A 134 8.64 -7.33 5.99
CA LEU A 134 9.57 -8.28 6.60
C LEU A 134 11.04 -7.84 6.47
N GLY A 135 11.38 -7.06 5.44
CA GLY A 135 12.72 -6.51 5.26
C GLY A 135 12.81 -5.01 5.53
N LEU A 136 11.70 -4.28 5.36
CA LEU A 136 11.60 -2.84 5.62
C LEU A 136 10.40 -2.57 6.54
N PRO A 137 10.53 -2.79 7.84
CA PRO A 137 9.46 -2.48 8.80
C PRO A 137 9.14 -0.98 8.78
N ALA A 138 7.91 -0.65 9.22
CA ALA A 138 7.49 0.75 9.37
C ALA A 138 8.30 1.43 10.48
N GLU A 139 8.83 2.61 10.17
CA GLU A 139 9.69 3.40 11.04
C GLU A 139 8.96 4.67 11.48
N VAL A 140 9.22 5.10 12.71
CA VAL A 140 8.66 6.34 13.27
C VAL A 140 9.50 7.55 12.86
N PRO A 141 8.91 8.77 12.80
CA PRO A 141 9.66 10.00 12.57
C PRO A 141 10.83 10.16 13.57
N GLY A 142 11.92 10.78 13.12
CA GLY A 142 13.11 11.05 13.94
C GLY A 142 14.09 9.88 14.04
N THR A 143 13.79 8.69 13.52
CA THR A 143 14.73 7.57 13.44
C THR A 143 15.57 7.65 12.17
N ALA A 144 16.87 7.30 12.28
CA ALA A 144 17.74 7.18 11.12
C ALA A 144 17.37 5.91 10.31
N VAL A 145 17.41 6.03 9.00
CA VAL A 145 16.99 4.97 8.07
C VAL A 145 18.03 4.78 6.97
N ALA A 146 18.03 3.60 6.35
CA ALA A 146 18.88 3.33 5.18
C ALA A 146 18.55 4.26 4.00
N ALA A 147 19.47 4.41 3.07
CA ALA A 147 19.35 5.31 1.92
C ALA A 147 18.03 5.09 1.17
N LEU A 148 17.29 6.16 0.90
CA LEU A 148 15.94 6.12 0.31
C LEU A 148 15.92 5.33 -1.02
N HIS A 149 16.88 5.57 -1.90
CA HIS A 149 16.96 4.88 -3.19
C HIS A 149 17.10 3.35 -3.02
N ALA A 150 17.96 2.91 -2.11
CA ALA A 150 18.16 1.47 -1.84
C ALA A 150 16.87 0.83 -1.31
N ARG A 151 16.16 1.51 -0.40
CA ARG A 151 14.87 1.07 0.14
C ARG A 151 13.79 0.97 -0.95
N GLN A 152 13.71 1.96 -1.84
CA GLN A 152 12.75 1.97 -2.95
C GLN A 152 12.99 0.81 -3.93
N VAL A 153 14.25 0.59 -4.32
CA VAL A 153 14.63 -0.50 -5.23
C VAL A 153 14.32 -1.86 -4.61
N TRP A 154 14.69 -2.07 -3.35
CA TRP A 154 14.41 -3.33 -2.66
C TRP A 154 12.92 -3.56 -2.46
N TRP A 155 12.16 -2.52 -2.09
CA TRP A 155 10.71 -2.58 -1.97
C TRP A 155 10.06 -2.99 -3.29
N LEU A 156 10.47 -2.38 -4.41
CA LEU A 156 9.98 -2.72 -5.73
C LEU A 156 10.29 -4.17 -6.10
N LEU A 157 11.51 -4.63 -5.81
CA LEU A 157 11.90 -6.03 -6.00
C LEU A 157 10.99 -6.97 -5.20
N ALA A 158 10.75 -6.68 -3.93
CA ALA A 158 9.87 -7.46 -3.07
C ALA A 158 8.43 -7.52 -3.62
N VAL A 159 7.88 -6.39 -4.07
CA VAL A 159 6.54 -6.31 -4.67
C VAL A 159 6.46 -7.10 -5.98
N VAL A 160 7.42 -6.93 -6.89
CA VAL A 160 7.43 -7.64 -8.18
C VAL A 160 7.55 -9.15 -7.97
N CYS A 161 8.44 -9.59 -7.11
CA CYS A 161 8.65 -11.02 -6.83
C CYS A 161 7.41 -11.64 -6.16
N SER A 162 6.87 -11.03 -5.11
CA SER A 162 5.69 -11.56 -4.41
C SER A 162 4.42 -11.49 -5.26
N GLY A 163 4.24 -10.43 -6.05
CA GLY A 163 3.15 -10.31 -7.00
C GLY A 163 3.21 -11.39 -8.10
N SER A 164 4.41 -11.65 -8.64
CA SER A 164 4.65 -12.72 -9.61
C SER A 164 4.42 -14.11 -9.00
N ALA A 165 4.78 -14.31 -7.74
CA ALA A 165 4.49 -15.54 -7.02
C ALA A 165 2.97 -15.76 -6.87
N CYS A 166 2.22 -14.73 -6.45
CA CYS A 166 0.76 -14.77 -6.36
C CYS A 166 0.12 -15.03 -7.72
N ALA A 167 0.59 -14.38 -8.79
CA ALA A 167 0.11 -14.59 -10.15
C ALA A 167 0.38 -16.02 -10.63
N THR A 168 1.56 -16.57 -10.34
CA THR A 168 1.91 -17.94 -10.67
C THR A 168 0.99 -18.93 -9.96
N LEU A 169 0.73 -18.76 -8.66
CA LEU A 169 -0.19 -19.62 -7.90
C LEU A 169 -1.64 -19.50 -8.40
N GLY A 170 -2.08 -18.29 -8.73
CA GLY A 170 -3.44 -18.02 -9.18
C GLY A 170 -3.72 -18.47 -10.62
N PHE A 171 -2.78 -18.30 -11.53
CA PHE A 171 -3.04 -18.43 -12.97
C PHE A 171 -2.27 -19.51 -13.69
N ALA A 172 -1.11 -19.98 -13.17
CA ALA A 172 -0.36 -21.03 -13.82
C ALA A 172 -0.98 -22.42 -13.59
N SER A 173 -0.94 -23.25 -14.62
CA SER A 173 -1.42 -24.64 -14.59
C SER A 173 -0.30 -25.67 -14.38
N VAL A 174 0.97 -25.22 -14.32
CA VAL A 174 2.14 -26.11 -14.14
C VAL A 174 2.15 -26.73 -12.75
N ARG A 175 2.53 -28.06 -12.68
CA ARG A 175 2.50 -28.80 -11.43
C ARG A 175 3.49 -28.31 -10.37
N TRP A 176 4.57 -27.66 -10.78
CA TRP A 176 5.63 -27.10 -9.91
C TRP A 176 5.48 -25.60 -9.64
N ARG A 177 4.29 -25.05 -9.90
CA ARG A 177 3.98 -23.64 -9.58
C ARG A 177 4.32 -23.22 -8.14
N TRP A 178 4.22 -24.16 -7.19
CA TRP A 178 4.56 -23.91 -5.80
C TRP A 178 6.05 -23.68 -5.59
N LEU A 179 6.91 -24.46 -6.30
CA LEU A 179 8.37 -24.28 -6.25
C LEU A 179 8.78 -22.94 -6.88
N VAL A 180 8.17 -22.58 -8.02
CA VAL A 180 8.42 -21.27 -8.66
C VAL A 180 7.98 -20.12 -7.75
N ALA A 181 6.81 -20.23 -7.13
CA ALA A 181 6.34 -19.20 -6.20
C ALA A 181 7.26 -19.09 -4.97
N ALA A 182 7.69 -20.21 -4.39
CA ALA A 182 8.63 -20.20 -3.27
C ALA A 182 9.98 -19.59 -3.65
N ALA A 183 10.52 -19.92 -4.81
CA ALA A 183 11.74 -19.31 -5.33
C ALA A 183 11.59 -17.79 -5.50
N LEU A 184 10.50 -17.33 -6.12
CA LEU A 184 10.22 -15.90 -6.30
C LEU A 184 10.12 -15.18 -4.95
N LEU A 185 9.42 -15.75 -3.98
CA LEU A 185 9.30 -15.18 -2.63
C LEU A 185 10.65 -15.09 -1.90
N SER A 186 11.58 -15.99 -2.18
CA SER A 186 12.91 -15.99 -1.54
C SER A 186 13.87 -14.94 -2.12
N VAL A 187 13.70 -14.53 -3.39
CA VAL A 187 14.62 -13.63 -4.09
C VAL A 187 14.94 -12.33 -3.31
N PRO A 188 13.98 -11.56 -2.78
CA PRO A 188 14.29 -10.31 -2.09
C PRO A 188 15.17 -10.53 -0.85
N PHE A 189 14.97 -11.64 -0.14
CA PHE A 189 15.74 -11.96 1.07
C PHE A 189 17.14 -12.50 0.76
N VAL A 190 17.30 -13.18 -0.38
CA VAL A 190 18.63 -13.60 -0.87
C VAL A 190 19.45 -12.38 -1.29
N VAL A 191 18.81 -11.37 -1.89
CA VAL A 191 19.44 -10.08 -2.22
C VAL A 191 19.81 -9.31 -0.96
N GLY A 192 19.03 -9.44 0.12
CA GLY A 192 19.20 -8.71 1.38
C GLY A 192 18.49 -7.36 1.37
N ALA A 193 17.81 -7.04 2.47
CA ALA A 193 17.23 -5.71 2.67
C ALA A 193 18.35 -4.70 2.98
N PRO A 194 18.20 -3.44 2.54
CA PRO A 194 19.19 -2.40 2.88
C PRO A 194 19.12 -2.11 4.38
N GLU A 195 20.29 -2.22 5.01
CA GLU A 195 20.47 -1.98 6.44
C GLU A 195 21.02 -0.57 6.66
N LEU A 196 20.71 0.00 7.82
CA LEU A 196 21.32 1.23 8.30
C LEU A 196 22.71 0.91 8.86
N GLU A 197 23.74 1.63 8.44
CA GLU A 197 25.04 1.59 9.07
C GLU A 197 25.01 2.44 10.36
N GLY A 198 24.77 1.80 11.49
CA GLY A 198 24.74 2.44 12.80
C GLY A 198 23.45 2.26 13.58
N ASP A 199 23.30 3.04 14.67
CA ASP A 199 22.11 3.00 15.52
C ASP A 199 21.00 3.89 14.96
N ALA A 200 19.82 3.30 14.74
CA ALA A 200 18.63 4.01 14.26
C ALA A 200 18.17 5.14 15.21
N LEU A 201 18.51 5.05 16.50
CA LEU A 201 18.21 6.03 17.54
C LEU A 201 19.43 6.86 17.95
N ALA A 202 20.45 6.93 17.10
CA ALA A 202 21.63 7.74 17.37
C ALA A 202 21.26 9.20 17.70
N GLY A 203 21.81 9.70 18.80
CA GLY A 203 21.53 11.04 19.32
C GLY A 203 20.37 11.13 20.30
N TYR A 204 19.69 10.03 20.58
CA TYR A 204 18.74 9.93 21.70
C TYR A 204 19.36 9.10 22.83
N SER A 205 19.10 9.49 24.09
CA SER A 205 19.61 8.78 25.26
C SER A 205 18.55 8.72 26.37
N GLY A 206 18.76 7.83 27.35
CA GLY A 206 17.90 7.72 28.52
C GLY A 206 16.43 7.48 28.20
N GLU A 207 15.56 8.31 28.76
CA GLU A 207 14.10 8.18 28.66
C GLU A 207 13.59 8.40 27.22
N ALA A 208 14.20 9.31 26.45
CA ALA A 208 13.83 9.57 25.06
C ALA A 208 14.06 8.35 24.18
N HIS A 209 15.20 7.66 24.33
CA HIS A 209 15.51 6.43 23.62
C HIS A 209 14.52 5.31 23.95
N ALA A 210 14.23 5.10 25.24
CA ALA A 210 13.25 4.08 25.67
C ALA A 210 11.83 4.36 25.13
N SER A 211 11.43 5.64 25.14
CA SER A 211 10.12 6.07 24.62
C SER A 211 10.00 5.86 23.11
N LEU A 212 11.04 6.18 22.35
CA LEU A 212 11.04 5.97 20.89
C LEU A 212 11.02 4.49 20.51
N LEU A 213 11.72 3.61 21.25
CA LEU A 213 11.62 2.16 21.04
C LEU A 213 10.19 1.66 21.27
N LYS A 214 9.53 2.15 22.31
CA LYS A 214 8.13 1.81 22.58
C LYS A 214 7.20 2.29 21.45
N LEU A 215 7.37 3.56 21.02
CA LEU A 215 6.60 4.13 19.92
C LEU A 215 6.83 3.37 18.60
N ALA A 216 8.05 2.94 18.30
CA ALA A 216 8.37 2.13 17.12
C ALA A 216 7.63 0.79 17.14
N HIS A 217 7.60 0.12 18.27
CA HIS A 217 6.82 -1.13 18.44
C HIS A 217 5.32 -0.91 18.28
N GLU A 218 4.77 0.14 18.90
CA GLU A 218 3.35 0.49 18.76
C GLU A 218 3.00 0.86 17.32
N PHE A 219 3.88 1.57 16.64
CA PHE A 219 3.71 1.97 15.23
C PHE A 219 3.70 0.77 14.28
N PHE A 220 4.57 -0.20 14.53
CA PHE A 220 4.56 -1.46 13.78
C PHE A 220 3.19 -2.14 13.83
N TRP A 221 2.59 -2.24 15.01
CA TRP A 221 1.25 -2.84 15.15
C TRP A 221 0.15 -1.96 14.57
N ALA A 222 0.22 -0.65 14.73
CA ALA A 222 -0.75 0.29 14.17
C ALA A 222 -0.77 0.25 12.64
N THR A 223 0.39 0.17 11.98
CA THR A 223 0.49 0.07 10.52
C THR A 223 0.00 -1.26 9.99
N ASN A 224 0.28 -2.37 10.69
CA ASN A 224 -0.24 -3.68 10.33
C ASN A 224 -1.78 -3.74 10.46
N LEU A 225 -2.33 -3.20 11.55
CA LEU A 225 -3.78 -3.12 11.76
C LEU A 225 -4.45 -2.27 10.67
N ALA A 226 -3.86 -1.11 10.36
CA ALA A 226 -4.35 -0.23 9.31
C ALA A 226 -4.35 -0.93 7.95
N SER A 227 -3.27 -1.62 7.61
CA SER A 227 -3.16 -2.36 6.36
C SER A 227 -4.16 -3.53 6.28
N LEU A 228 -4.29 -4.32 7.34
CA LEU A 228 -5.27 -5.41 7.40
C LEU A 228 -6.70 -4.89 7.25
N SER A 229 -7.04 -3.81 7.95
CA SER A 229 -8.38 -3.20 7.84
C SER A 229 -8.69 -2.71 6.43
N PHE A 230 -7.71 -2.12 5.76
CA PHE A 230 -7.81 -1.68 4.37
C PHE A 230 -8.17 -2.86 3.45
N TRP A 231 -7.36 -3.92 3.47
CA TRP A 231 -7.54 -5.05 2.56
C TRP A 231 -8.76 -5.90 2.89
N PHE A 232 -9.12 -6.01 4.17
CA PHE A 232 -10.37 -6.64 4.59
C PHE A 232 -11.59 -5.87 4.07
N THR A 233 -11.60 -4.54 4.24
CA THR A 233 -12.68 -3.68 3.74
C THR A 233 -12.73 -3.72 2.20
N MET A 234 -11.57 -3.73 1.53
CA MET A 234 -11.48 -3.89 0.09
C MET A 234 -12.14 -5.19 -0.37
N ALA A 235 -11.86 -6.33 0.25
CA ALA A 235 -12.48 -7.59 -0.09
C ALA A 235 -14.02 -7.56 0.10
N ALA A 236 -14.47 -7.02 1.23
CA ALA A 236 -15.87 -6.94 1.59
C ALA A 236 -16.68 -6.05 0.61
N VAL A 237 -16.06 -4.97 0.10
CA VAL A 237 -16.70 -4.02 -0.82
C VAL A 237 -16.57 -4.47 -2.27
N ALA A 238 -15.37 -4.91 -2.69
CA ALA A 238 -15.12 -5.28 -4.09
C ALA A 238 -15.92 -6.50 -4.53
N GLY A 239 -16.12 -7.50 -3.67
CA GLY A 239 -16.87 -8.70 -4.00
C GLY A 239 -18.30 -8.42 -4.48
N PRO A 240 -19.14 -7.76 -3.69
CA PRO A 240 -20.51 -7.38 -4.07
C PRO A 240 -20.57 -6.43 -5.27
N LEU A 241 -19.69 -5.42 -5.33
CA LEU A 241 -19.65 -4.48 -6.46
C LEU A 241 -19.32 -5.19 -7.76
N PHE A 242 -18.32 -6.07 -7.75
CA PHE A 242 -17.98 -6.88 -8.91
C PHE A 242 -19.11 -7.79 -9.34
N ALA A 243 -19.72 -8.52 -8.42
CA ALA A 243 -20.81 -9.46 -8.71
C ALA A 243 -21.99 -8.78 -9.39
N ARG A 244 -22.37 -7.60 -8.88
CA ARG A 244 -23.59 -6.91 -9.32
C ARG A 244 -23.39 -6.04 -10.56
N TRP A 245 -22.24 -5.35 -10.67
CA TRP A 245 -22.07 -4.28 -11.65
C TRP A 245 -21.06 -4.58 -12.76
N LEU A 246 -20.01 -5.36 -12.49
CA LEU A 246 -18.92 -5.61 -13.43
C LEU A 246 -19.02 -6.99 -14.10
N ARG A 247 -19.36 -8.02 -13.34
CA ARG A 247 -19.39 -9.40 -13.82
C ARG A 247 -20.40 -9.64 -14.95
N PRO A 248 -21.67 -9.18 -14.87
CA PRO A 248 -22.63 -9.44 -15.94
C PRO A 248 -22.23 -8.86 -17.30
N PRO A 249 -21.86 -7.55 -17.41
CA PRO A 249 -21.43 -7.01 -18.70
C PRO A 249 -20.09 -7.56 -19.18
N LEU A 250 -19.20 -8.01 -18.27
CA LEU A 250 -17.96 -8.68 -18.63
C LEU A 250 -18.23 -10.01 -19.31
N LEU A 251 -19.09 -10.85 -18.72
CA LEU A 251 -19.47 -12.15 -19.30
C LEU A 251 -20.16 -11.98 -20.64
N ALA A 252 -21.11 -11.05 -20.75
CA ALA A 252 -21.78 -10.75 -22.02
C ALA A 252 -20.78 -10.32 -23.12
N ALA A 253 -19.75 -9.55 -22.78
CA ALA A 253 -18.71 -9.17 -23.72
C ALA A 253 -17.81 -10.34 -24.14
N LEU A 254 -17.52 -11.26 -23.22
CA LEU A 254 -16.73 -12.47 -23.50
C LEU A 254 -17.53 -13.46 -24.39
N ASP A 255 -18.82 -13.65 -24.12
CA ASP A 255 -19.67 -14.49 -24.93
C ASP A 255 -19.82 -13.94 -26.36
N ALA A 256 -19.96 -12.61 -26.52
CA ALA A 256 -20.02 -11.96 -27.82
C ALA A 256 -18.71 -12.05 -28.63
N SER A 257 -17.57 -12.20 -27.93
CA SER A 257 -16.26 -12.35 -28.58
C SER A 257 -15.90 -13.80 -28.94
N ASN A 258 -16.73 -14.78 -28.55
CA ASN A 258 -16.47 -16.20 -28.83
C ASN A 258 -17.09 -16.60 -30.19
N PRO A 259 -16.28 -16.94 -31.24
CA PRO A 259 -16.80 -17.26 -32.57
C PRO A 259 -17.71 -18.51 -32.60
N ALA A 260 -17.63 -19.39 -31.62
CA ALA A 260 -18.51 -20.55 -31.52
C ALA A 260 -19.99 -20.18 -31.23
N SER A 261 -20.23 -19.04 -30.57
CA SER A 261 -21.59 -18.55 -30.31
C SER A 261 -22.22 -17.87 -31.54
N ALA A 262 -21.42 -17.35 -32.47
CA ALA A 262 -21.89 -16.76 -33.71
C ALA A 262 -22.45 -17.82 -34.66
N ASN A 263 -21.80 -18.99 -34.77
CA ASN A 263 -22.22 -20.08 -35.64
C ASN A 263 -23.54 -20.78 -35.18
N THR A 264 -23.83 -20.79 -33.88
CA THR A 264 -25.10 -21.34 -33.36
C THR A 264 -26.27 -20.41 -33.59
N ALA A 265 -26.08 -19.11 -33.63
CA ALA A 265 -27.13 -18.13 -33.96
C ALA A 265 -27.46 -18.14 -35.46
N GLU A 266 -26.50 -18.39 -36.32
CA GLU A 266 -26.68 -18.47 -37.78
C GLU A 266 -27.32 -19.81 -38.21
N ALA A 267 -27.08 -20.90 -37.47
CA ALA A 267 -27.69 -22.19 -37.72
C ALA A 267 -29.16 -22.32 -37.22
N ALA A 268 -29.62 -21.34 -36.46
CA ALA A 268 -30.98 -21.27 -35.91
C ALA A 268 -31.95 -20.35 -36.69
N GLN A 269 -31.47 -19.71 -37.77
CA GLN A 269 -32.24 -18.93 -38.75
C GLN A 269 -32.47 -19.73 -40.03
#